data_ea8710ddce680ca813391a6887f3bd12
#
_entry.id   ea8710ddce680ca813391a6887f3bd12
#
_cell.length_a   1.000
_cell.length_b   1.000
_cell.length_c   1.000
_cell.angle_alpha   90.00
_cell.angle_beta   90.00
_cell.angle_gamma   90.00
#
_symmetry.space_group_name_H-M   'P 1'
#
loop_
_entity.id
_entity.type
_entity.pdbx_description
1 polymer ?
#
loop_
_entity_poly.entity_id
_entity_poly.type
_entity_poly.pdbx_seq_one_letter_code
_entity_poly.pdbx_strand_id
1 'polypeptide(L)'
;FQDLALCENLDVVANLFLGHEISPFQLDEVAMEVKAWTLLQELAARIPSVREPVASLSGGQRQTVAIARSLLLNPKIIMLDEPTAALGVAQTAEVLNLIERVRERGLGVIIISHNMEDVRAVADRIVVLRLGRNKGIFTPDASNQDLVAAITGATENAVSRRVERKSQPTTSGAM
;
A
#
# COMPACT_ATOMS: atom_id res chain seq x y z
N PHE A 1 7.93 -2.70 2.68
CA PHE A 1 8.68 -2.41 3.92
C PHE A 1 8.53 -0.94 4.24
N GLN A 2 8.45 -0.59 5.53
CA GLN A 2 8.38 0.79 6.02
C GLN A 2 9.64 1.58 5.65
N ASP A 3 10.79 0.90 5.57
CA ASP A 3 12.00 1.38 4.92
C ASP A 3 11.94 0.98 3.43
N LEU A 4 12.04 1.97 2.54
CA LEU A 4 12.00 1.76 1.09
C LEU A 4 13.14 0.88 0.57
N ALA A 5 14.16 0.63 1.40
CA ALA A 5 15.37 -0.14 1.08
C ALA A 5 16.03 0.35 -0.22
N LEU A 6 16.07 1.68 -0.42
CA LEU A 6 16.77 2.32 -1.53
C LEU A 6 18.16 2.78 -1.09
N CYS A 7 19.12 2.60 -1.97
CA CYS A 7 20.47 3.12 -1.78
C CYS A 7 20.52 4.59 -2.21
N GLU A 8 20.56 5.52 -1.26
CA GLU A 8 20.45 6.96 -1.53
C GLU A 8 21.59 7.51 -2.40
N ASN A 9 22.76 6.88 -2.32
CA ASN A 9 23.97 7.24 -3.09
C ASN A 9 23.99 6.70 -4.53
N LEU A 10 23.04 5.85 -4.89
CA LEU A 10 22.90 5.31 -6.23
C LEU A 10 21.79 6.03 -7.01
N ASP A 11 21.91 6.03 -8.33
CA ASP A 11 20.88 6.57 -9.20
C ASP A 11 19.61 5.66 -9.26
N VAL A 12 18.58 6.14 -9.92
CA VAL A 12 17.29 5.43 -10.04
C VAL A 12 17.47 4.10 -10.77
N VAL A 13 18.26 4.06 -11.85
CA VAL A 13 18.50 2.82 -12.62
C VAL A 13 19.16 1.77 -11.75
N ALA A 14 20.23 2.13 -11.05
CA ALA A 14 20.95 1.23 -10.16
C ALA A 14 20.03 0.71 -9.03
N ASN A 15 19.20 1.58 -8.44
CA ASN A 15 18.23 1.16 -7.42
C ASN A 15 17.15 0.22 -7.95
N LEU A 16 16.68 0.42 -9.17
CA LEU A 16 15.68 -0.45 -9.78
C LEU A 16 16.24 -1.86 -10.02
N PHE A 17 17.48 -1.98 -10.48
CA PHE A 17 18.06 -3.25 -10.93
C PHE A 17 19.01 -3.89 -9.93
N LEU A 18 19.28 -3.30 -8.79
CA LEU A 18 20.20 -3.84 -7.77
C LEU A 18 19.81 -5.26 -7.37
N GLY A 19 20.69 -6.23 -7.69
CA GLY A 19 20.47 -7.66 -7.48
C GLY A 19 19.56 -8.33 -8.52
N HIS A 20 19.16 -7.60 -9.58
CA HIS A 20 18.30 -8.07 -10.66
C HIS A 20 18.78 -7.51 -12.01
N GLU A 21 20.09 -7.40 -12.17
CA GLU A 21 20.72 -6.90 -13.38
C GLU A 21 20.30 -7.75 -14.59
N ILE A 22 20.17 -7.11 -15.76
CA ILE A 22 19.68 -7.79 -16.98
C ILE A 22 20.63 -8.90 -17.42
N SER A 23 21.92 -8.70 -17.23
CA SER A 23 22.94 -9.69 -17.54
C SER A 23 23.77 -10.05 -16.31
N PRO A 24 23.99 -11.36 -16.02
CA PRO A 24 24.74 -11.77 -14.85
C PRO A 24 26.27 -11.61 -14.98
N PHE A 25 26.77 -11.40 -16.22
CA PHE A 25 28.21 -11.34 -16.49
C PHE A 25 28.71 -9.96 -16.91
N GLN A 26 27.83 -9.11 -17.38
CA GLN A 26 28.17 -7.77 -17.83
C GLN A 26 27.03 -6.81 -17.51
N LEU A 27 27.37 -5.69 -16.91
CA LEU A 27 26.39 -4.64 -16.60
C LEU A 27 25.98 -3.94 -17.91
N ASP A 28 24.79 -4.23 -18.41
CA ASP A 28 24.20 -3.55 -19.57
C ASP A 28 23.41 -2.33 -19.11
N GLU A 29 24.13 -1.26 -18.79
CA GLU A 29 23.52 -0.02 -18.30
C GLU A 29 22.54 0.60 -19.29
N VAL A 30 22.79 0.49 -20.59
CA VAL A 30 21.92 1.06 -21.61
C VAL A 30 20.57 0.34 -21.64
N ALA A 31 20.58 -1.00 -21.65
CA ALA A 31 19.34 -1.77 -21.61
C ALA A 31 18.57 -1.56 -20.29
N MET A 32 19.28 -1.45 -19.16
CA MET A 32 18.67 -1.15 -17.87
C MET A 32 18.03 0.25 -17.87
N GLU A 33 18.68 1.25 -18.42
CA GLU A 33 18.16 2.61 -18.51
C GLU A 33 16.89 2.69 -19.37
N VAL A 34 16.91 2.08 -20.56
CA VAL A 34 15.74 2.00 -21.43
C VAL A 34 14.56 1.33 -20.73
N LYS A 35 14.81 0.20 -20.05
CA LYS A 35 13.75 -0.52 -19.33
C LYS A 35 13.25 0.26 -18.13
N ALA A 36 14.12 0.98 -17.41
CA ALA A 36 13.73 1.87 -16.32
C ALA A 36 12.80 2.99 -16.81
N TRP A 37 13.19 3.67 -17.89
CA TRP A 37 12.35 4.72 -18.48
C TRP A 37 11.00 4.20 -18.94
N THR A 38 10.98 3.07 -19.66
CA THR A 38 9.74 2.46 -20.13
C THR A 38 8.80 2.18 -18.96
N LEU A 39 9.29 1.54 -17.89
CA LEU A 39 8.49 1.23 -16.72
C LEU A 39 7.96 2.49 -16.04
N LEU A 40 8.81 3.50 -15.83
CA LEU A 40 8.42 4.74 -15.17
C LEU A 40 7.41 5.54 -16.00
N GLN A 41 7.53 5.53 -17.33
CA GLN A 41 6.55 6.13 -18.23
C GLN A 41 5.20 5.41 -18.19
N GLU A 42 5.19 4.08 -18.20
CA GLU A 42 3.95 3.29 -18.05
C GLU A 42 3.24 3.57 -16.73
N LEU A 43 3.98 3.87 -15.67
CA LEU A 43 3.46 4.26 -14.37
C LEU A 43 3.11 5.75 -14.29
N ALA A 44 3.35 6.51 -15.36
CA ALA A 44 3.28 7.97 -15.42
C ALA A 44 4.01 8.64 -14.23
N ALA A 45 5.16 8.08 -13.87
CA ALA A 45 5.99 8.55 -12.78
C ALA A 45 6.70 9.86 -13.18
N ARG A 46 6.66 10.86 -12.30
CA ARG A 46 7.32 12.15 -12.54
C ARG A 46 8.73 12.14 -11.94
N ILE A 47 9.63 11.38 -12.56
CA ILE A 47 11.05 11.34 -12.22
C ILE A 47 11.82 12.23 -13.20
N PRO A 48 12.63 13.20 -12.74
CA PRO A 48 13.32 14.13 -13.64
C PRO A 48 14.35 13.44 -14.54
N SER A 49 15.10 12.51 -14.00
CA SER A 49 16.08 11.69 -14.70
C SER A 49 16.26 10.35 -13.99
N VAL A 50 16.44 9.28 -14.75
CA VAL A 50 16.75 7.95 -14.18
C VAL A 50 18.20 7.84 -13.73
N ARG A 51 19.04 8.80 -14.10
CA ARG A 51 20.43 8.95 -13.62
C ARG A 51 20.56 9.89 -12.41
N GLU A 52 19.43 10.39 -11.90
CA GLU A 52 19.42 11.19 -10.69
C GLU A 52 19.67 10.31 -9.47
N PRO A 53 20.57 10.71 -8.54
CA PRO A 53 20.73 10.02 -7.26
C PRO A 53 19.42 10.03 -6.48
N VAL A 54 19.06 8.90 -5.87
CA VAL A 54 17.81 8.76 -5.12
C VAL A 54 17.74 9.76 -3.95
N ALA A 55 18.88 10.15 -3.39
CA ALA A 55 18.95 11.16 -2.34
C ALA A 55 18.35 12.52 -2.74
N SER A 56 18.40 12.90 -4.03
CA SER A 56 17.87 14.16 -4.55
C SER A 56 16.37 14.15 -4.81
N LEU A 57 15.73 12.95 -4.79
CA LEU A 57 14.32 12.78 -5.06
C LEU A 57 13.45 13.18 -3.86
N SER A 58 12.25 13.67 -4.15
CA SER A 58 11.22 13.87 -3.12
C SER A 58 10.78 12.53 -2.50
N GLY A 59 10.15 12.56 -1.31
CA GLY A 59 9.62 11.37 -0.67
C GLY A 59 8.66 10.56 -1.57
N GLY A 60 7.74 11.23 -2.27
CA GLY A 60 6.82 10.59 -3.21
C GLY A 60 7.53 9.97 -4.42
N GLN A 61 8.58 10.62 -4.94
CA GLN A 61 9.40 10.07 -6.01
C GLN A 61 10.18 8.84 -5.55
N ARG A 62 10.76 8.86 -4.35
CA ARG A 62 11.42 7.69 -3.75
C ARG A 62 10.44 6.54 -3.58
N GLN A 63 9.23 6.81 -3.08
CA GLN A 63 8.17 5.82 -2.98
C GLN A 63 7.82 5.21 -4.36
N THR A 64 7.73 6.06 -5.39
CA THR A 64 7.49 5.62 -6.77
C THR A 64 8.59 4.69 -7.28
N VAL A 65 9.85 5.00 -7.02
CA VAL A 65 10.99 4.13 -7.39
C VAL A 65 10.92 2.78 -6.67
N ALA A 66 10.58 2.77 -5.38
CA ALA A 66 10.44 1.54 -4.60
C ALA A 66 9.30 0.64 -5.14
N ILE A 67 8.16 1.23 -5.50
CA ILE A 67 7.05 0.50 -6.14
C ILE A 67 7.46 -0.01 -7.52
N ALA A 68 8.08 0.83 -8.35
CA ALA A 68 8.55 0.45 -9.69
C ALA A 68 9.55 -0.72 -9.64
N ARG A 69 10.49 -0.71 -8.65
CA ARG A 69 11.42 -1.83 -8.44
C ARG A 69 10.66 -3.15 -8.19
N SER A 70 9.61 -3.11 -7.39
CA SER A 70 8.80 -4.30 -7.13
C SER A 70 8.11 -4.85 -8.39
N LEU A 71 7.82 -4.01 -9.37
CA LEU A 71 7.15 -4.39 -10.61
C LEU A 71 8.08 -5.00 -11.66
N LEU A 72 9.40 -4.80 -11.57
CA LEU A 72 10.38 -5.37 -12.51
C LEU A 72 10.33 -6.90 -12.57
N LEU A 73 9.92 -7.56 -11.50
CA LEU A 73 9.80 -9.01 -11.39
C LEU A 73 8.47 -9.57 -11.92
N ASN A 74 7.64 -8.74 -12.55
CA ASN A 74 6.31 -9.11 -13.04
C ASN A 74 5.46 -9.84 -11.97
N PRO A 75 5.29 -9.29 -10.77
CA PRO A 75 4.52 -9.92 -9.72
C PRO A 75 3.03 -9.98 -10.11
N LYS A 76 2.29 -10.92 -9.53
CA LYS A 76 0.82 -10.94 -9.62
C LYS A 76 0.18 -10.10 -8.52
N ILE A 77 0.87 -9.94 -7.40
CA ILE A 77 0.38 -9.22 -6.22
C ILE A 77 1.55 -8.40 -5.67
N ILE A 78 1.28 -7.16 -5.30
CA ILE A 78 2.20 -6.33 -4.52
C ILE A 78 1.57 -6.01 -3.16
N MET A 79 2.43 -5.88 -2.14
CA MET A 79 2.02 -5.48 -0.80
C MET A 79 2.76 -4.19 -0.43
N LEU A 80 2.00 -3.18 -0.04
CA LEU A 80 2.49 -1.85 0.33
C LEU A 80 2.15 -1.60 1.80
N ASP A 81 3.17 -1.37 2.60
CA ASP A 81 3.04 -1.08 4.02
C ASP A 81 3.26 0.41 4.23
N GLU A 82 2.20 1.11 4.69
CA GLU A 82 2.17 2.56 4.93
C GLU A 82 2.74 3.40 3.76
N PRO A 83 2.28 3.20 2.50
CA PRO A 83 2.93 3.79 1.33
C PRO A 83 2.84 5.31 1.25
N THR A 84 1.97 5.93 2.03
CA THR A 84 1.73 7.38 2.08
C THR A 84 2.22 8.02 3.38
N ALA A 85 2.81 7.24 4.28
CA ALA A 85 3.30 7.74 5.55
C ALA A 85 4.38 8.82 5.36
N ALA A 86 4.29 9.89 6.14
CA ALA A 86 5.21 11.02 6.13
C ALA A 86 5.30 11.78 4.78
N LEU A 87 4.33 11.62 3.89
CA LEU A 87 4.22 12.37 2.63
C LEU A 87 3.29 13.58 2.80
N GLY A 88 3.58 14.65 2.07
CA GLY A 88 2.68 15.79 1.94
C GLY A 88 1.48 15.46 1.03
N VAL A 89 0.43 16.27 1.08
CA VAL A 89 -0.85 16.03 0.37
C VAL A 89 -0.65 15.75 -1.13
N ALA A 90 0.16 16.55 -1.81
CA ALA A 90 0.41 16.37 -3.24
C ALA A 90 1.15 15.05 -3.54
N GLN A 91 2.12 14.69 -2.71
CA GLN A 91 2.89 13.45 -2.86
C GLN A 91 2.01 12.22 -2.57
N THR A 92 1.15 12.29 -1.56
CA THR A 92 0.16 11.25 -1.25
C THR A 92 -0.73 11.00 -2.47
N ALA A 93 -1.28 12.06 -3.07
CA ALA A 93 -2.12 11.93 -4.27
C ALA A 93 -1.36 11.26 -5.44
N GLU A 94 -0.08 11.58 -5.64
CA GLU A 94 0.75 10.93 -6.67
C GLU A 94 0.93 9.43 -6.41
N VAL A 95 1.17 9.03 -5.15
CA VAL A 95 1.31 7.63 -4.77
C VAL A 95 -0.02 6.87 -4.90
N LEU A 96 -1.14 7.44 -4.49
CA LEU A 96 -2.45 6.83 -4.66
C LEU A 96 -2.81 6.64 -6.14
N ASN A 97 -2.54 7.64 -6.98
CA ASN A 97 -2.71 7.51 -8.44
C ASN A 97 -1.81 6.42 -9.04
N LEU A 98 -0.59 6.25 -8.51
CA LEU A 98 0.30 5.16 -8.95
C LEU A 98 -0.29 3.80 -8.57
N ILE A 99 -0.84 3.65 -7.38
CA ILE A 99 -1.50 2.42 -6.92
C ILE A 99 -2.67 2.05 -7.84
N GLU A 100 -3.50 3.03 -8.22
CA GLU A 100 -4.59 2.80 -9.17
C GLU A 100 -4.08 2.31 -10.54
N ARG A 101 -3.02 2.91 -11.08
CA ARG A 101 -2.42 2.45 -12.34
C ARG A 101 -1.88 1.03 -12.25
N VAL A 102 -1.27 0.65 -11.13
CA VAL A 102 -0.82 -0.72 -10.90
C VAL A 102 -1.99 -1.69 -10.89
N ARG A 103 -3.11 -1.32 -10.27
CA ARG A 103 -4.36 -2.10 -10.25
C ARG A 103 -4.96 -2.22 -11.67
N GLU A 104 -5.01 -1.12 -12.45
CA GLU A 104 -5.49 -1.11 -13.83
C GLU A 104 -4.67 -2.02 -14.76
N ARG A 105 -3.42 -2.28 -14.44
CA ARG A 105 -2.57 -3.27 -15.12
C ARG A 105 -2.93 -4.73 -14.76
N GLY A 106 -3.92 -4.95 -13.92
CA GLY A 106 -4.40 -6.27 -13.53
C GLY A 106 -3.64 -6.90 -12.37
N LEU A 107 -2.83 -6.13 -11.62
CA LEU A 107 -2.15 -6.65 -10.43
C LEU A 107 -3.08 -6.58 -9.21
N GLY A 108 -2.97 -7.58 -8.35
CA GLY A 108 -3.53 -7.49 -7.00
C GLY A 108 -2.69 -6.53 -6.15
N VAL A 109 -3.34 -5.60 -5.44
CA VAL A 109 -2.64 -4.68 -4.53
C VAL A 109 -3.20 -4.86 -3.13
N ILE A 110 -2.32 -5.07 -2.17
CA ILE A 110 -2.64 -5.08 -0.74
C ILE A 110 -1.97 -3.87 -0.11
N ILE A 111 -2.79 -3.00 0.49
CA ILE A 111 -2.31 -1.80 1.18
C ILE A 111 -2.56 -1.97 2.67
N ILE A 112 -1.54 -1.72 3.48
CA ILE A 112 -1.66 -1.58 4.92
C ILE A 112 -1.52 -0.09 5.22
N SER A 113 -2.53 0.50 5.84
CA SER A 113 -2.50 1.91 6.23
C SER A 113 -3.41 2.16 7.43
N HIS A 114 -3.07 3.16 8.21
CA HIS A 114 -3.90 3.71 9.28
C HIS A 114 -4.69 4.96 8.82
N ASN A 115 -4.40 5.49 7.63
CA ASN A 115 -5.13 6.62 7.05
C ASN A 115 -6.38 6.12 6.29
N MET A 116 -7.54 6.29 6.91
CA MET A 116 -8.80 5.84 6.32
C MET A 116 -9.19 6.56 5.04
N GLU A 117 -8.78 7.81 4.86
CA GLU A 117 -9.06 8.57 3.64
C GLU A 117 -8.31 7.98 2.45
N ASP A 118 -7.02 7.69 2.62
CA ASP A 118 -6.20 7.05 1.59
C ASP A 118 -6.74 5.66 1.24
N VAL A 119 -7.09 4.86 2.28
CA VAL A 119 -7.65 3.52 2.08
C VAL A 119 -8.94 3.58 1.27
N ARG A 120 -9.86 4.49 1.62
CA ARG A 120 -11.14 4.64 0.91
C ARG A 120 -10.98 5.10 -0.54
N ALA A 121 -9.94 5.88 -0.81
CA ALA A 121 -9.69 6.42 -2.14
C ALA A 121 -9.36 5.32 -3.18
N VAL A 122 -8.73 4.22 -2.75
CA VAL A 122 -8.18 3.22 -3.69
C VAL A 122 -8.61 1.77 -3.42
N ALA A 123 -9.22 1.47 -2.27
CA ALA A 123 -9.56 0.09 -1.92
C ALA A 123 -10.89 -0.36 -2.53
N ASP A 124 -10.94 -1.58 -3.06
CA ASP A 124 -12.19 -2.27 -3.41
C ASP A 124 -12.81 -2.93 -2.16
N ARG A 125 -11.97 -3.31 -1.18
CA ARG A 125 -12.37 -3.97 0.08
C ARG A 125 -11.43 -3.53 1.20
N ILE A 126 -11.99 -3.35 2.39
CA ILE A 126 -11.26 -3.02 3.60
C ILE A 126 -11.37 -4.21 4.56
N VAL A 127 -10.23 -4.75 4.97
CA VAL A 127 -10.15 -5.83 5.95
C VAL A 127 -9.60 -5.27 7.25
N VAL A 128 -10.35 -5.36 8.33
CA VAL A 128 -9.89 -4.91 9.64
C VAL A 128 -9.27 -6.07 10.41
N LEU A 129 -7.99 -5.93 10.76
CA LEU A 129 -7.27 -6.86 11.61
C LEU A 129 -7.09 -6.25 13.01
N ARG A 130 -7.43 -7.03 14.04
CA ARG A 130 -7.23 -6.62 15.43
C ARG A 130 -6.80 -7.81 16.27
N LEU A 131 -5.70 -7.67 17.01
CA LEU A 131 -5.15 -8.70 17.89
C LEU A 131 -5.00 -10.06 17.18
N GLY A 132 -4.44 -10.05 15.94
CA GLY A 132 -4.22 -11.23 15.14
C GLY A 132 -5.47 -11.90 14.55
N ARG A 133 -6.64 -11.24 14.60
CA ARG A 133 -7.91 -11.78 14.09
C ARG A 133 -8.56 -10.82 13.12
N ASN A 134 -9.20 -11.37 12.09
CA ASN A 134 -10.08 -10.63 11.21
C ASN A 134 -11.35 -10.21 11.97
N LYS A 135 -11.67 -8.91 11.95
CA LYS A 135 -12.82 -8.30 12.62
C LYS A 135 -13.92 -7.84 11.67
N GLY A 136 -13.70 -8.02 10.40
CA GLY A 136 -14.70 -7.73 9.36
C GLY A 136 -14.06 -7.40 8.03
N ILE A 137 -14.88 -7.54 7.00
CA ILE A 137 -14.59 -7.12 5.63
C ILE A 137 -15.63 -6.07 5.30
N PHE A 138 -15.18 -4.91 4.91
CA PHE A 138 -16.02 -3.74 4.65
C PHE A 138 -15.82 -3.26 3.22
N THR A 139 -16.80 -2.55 2.70
CA THR A 139 -16.70 -1.79 1.46
C THR A 139 -16.18 -0.37 1.76
N PRO A 140 -15.64 0.36 0.79
CA PRO A 140 -15.11 1.72 1.01
C PRO A 140 -16.14 2.73 1.53
N ASP A 141 -17.43 2.50 1.25
CA ASP A 141 -18.58 3.30 1.69
C ASP A 141 -19.07 2.98 3.10
N ALA A 142 -18.48 1.97 3.77
CA ALA A 142 -18.81 1.65 5.16
C ALA A 142 -18.68 2.88 6.07
N SER A 143 -19.54 3.00 7.09
CA SER A 143 -19.50 4.15 7.98
C SER A 143 -18.20 4.22 8.78
N ASN A 144 -17.74 5.44 9.11
CA ASN A 144 -16.59 5.61 10.00
C ASN A 144 -16.81 4.94 11.34
N GLN A 145 -18.06 4.94 11.83
CA GLN A 145 -18.41 4.35 13.11
C GLN A 145 -18.19 2.84 13.10
N ASP A 146 -18.58 2.14 12.01
CA ASP A 146 -18.41 0.69 11.89
C ASP A 146 -16.93 0.31 11.81
N LEU A 147 -16.15 1.05 11.02
CA LEU A 147 -14.71 0.83 10.90
C LEU A 147 -13.98 1.05 12.23
N VAL A 148 -14.28 2.18 12.89
CA VAL A 148 -13.70 2.49 14.22
C VAL A 148 -14.12 1.46 15.26
N ALA A 149 -15.38 1.00 15.25
CA ALA A 149 -15.84 -0.04 16.15
C ALA A 149 -15.10 -1.37 15.93
N ALA A 150 -14.87 -1.76 14.68
CA ALA A 150 -14.10 -2.95 14.35
C ALA A 150 -12.62 -2.85 14.77
N ILE A 151 -11.98 -1.68 14.52
CA ILE A 151 -10.58 -1.41 14.88
C ILE A 151 -10.39 -1.39 16.39
N THR A 152 -11.25 -0.69 17.12
CA THR A 152 -11.13 -0.52 18.58
C THR A 152 -11.73 -1.68 19.38
N GLY A 153 -12.64 -2.46 18.77
CA GLY A 153 -13.44 -3.47 19.45
C GLY A 153 -14.50 -2.84 20.36
N ALA A 154 -15.00 -1.64 20.04
CA ALA A 154 -15.98 -0.92 20.85
C ALA A 154 -17.26 -1.73 21.08
N THR A 155 -17.63 -2.61 20.15
CA THR A 155 -18.75 -3.56 20.29
C THR A 155 -18.43 -4.76 21.18
N GLU A 156 -17.16 -5.01 21.49
CA GLU A 156 -16.70 -6.14 22.30
C GLU A 156 -16.40 -5.77 23.76
N ASN A 157 -16.70 -4.54 24.17
CA ASN A 157 -16.45 -4.13 25.56
C ASN A 157 -17.47 -4.78 26.53
N ALA A 158 -17.10 -4.84 27.81
CA ALA A 158 -17.93 -5.48 28.86
C ALA A 158 -19.34 -4.86 29.00
N VAL A 159 -19.48 -3.59 28.65
CA VAL A 159 -20.76 -2.86 28.72
C VAL A 159 -21.69 -3.29 27.61
N SER A 160 -21.19 -3.39 26.35
CA SER A 160 -21.97 -3.88 25.21
C SER A 160 -22.45 -5.32 25.41
N ARG A 161 -21.59 -6.22 25.89
CA ARG A 161 -21.96 -7.60 26.26
C ARG A 161 -23.03 -7.67 27.36
N ARG A 162 -23.03 -6.69 28.28
CA ARG A 162 -24.00 -6.62 29.35
C ARG A 162 -25.37 -6.12 28.87
N VAL A 163 -25.39 -5.23 27.89
CA VAL A 163 -26.61 -4.75 27.22
C VAL A 163 -27.23 -5.86 26.38
N GLU A 164 -26.44 -6.58 25.59
CA GLU A 164 -26.91 -7.69 24.78
C GLU A 164 -27.51 -8.83 25.64
N ARG A 165 -26.89 -9.17 26.77
CA ARG A 165 -27.44 -10.14 27.72
C ARG A 165 -28.76 -9.69 28.36
N LYS A 166 -28.99 -8.40 28.54
CA LYS A 166 -30.24 -7.87 29.09
C LYS A 166 -31.35 -7.80 28.03
N SER A 167 -31.02 -7.71 26.76
CA SER A 167 -31.97 -7.65 25.65
C SER A 167 -32.42 -9.02 25.10
N GLN A 168 -31.78 -10.12 25.53
CA GLN A 168 -32.26 -11.47 25.22
C GLN A 168 -33.44 -11.79 26.17
N PRO A 169 -34.67 -12.05 25.62
CA PRO A 169 -35.77 -12.48 26.44
C PRO A 169 -35.42 -13.81 27.11
N THR A 170 -35.50 -13.86 28.42
CA THR A 170 -35.43 -15.10 29.18
C THR A 170 -36.57 -15.97 28.73
N THR A 171 -36.31 -16.95 27.84
CA THR A 171 -37.18 -18.10 27.66
C THR A 171 -37.10 -18.94 28.91
N SER A 172 -37.86 -18.51 29.93
CA SER A 172 -38.16 -19.30 31.11
C SER A 172 -39.07 -20.42 30.63
N GLY A 173 -38.55 -21.64 30.67
CA GLY A 173 -39.33 -22.84 30.42
C GLY A 173 -40.55 -22.90 31.34
N ALA A 174 -41.67 -23.13 30.73
CA ALA A 174 -42.84 -23.65 31.41
C ALA A 174 -42.83 -25.18 31.23
N MET A 175 -42.71 -25.85 32.35
CA MET A 175 -43.16 -27.26 32.47
C MET A 175 -44.67 -27.32 32.30
#